data_d4a44332bd2a07571ac0aa1a3cc50cf8
#
_entry.id   d4a44332bd2a07571ac0aa1a3cc50cf8
#
_cell.length_a   1.000
_cell.length_b   1.000
_cell.length_c   1.000
_cell.angle_alpha   90.00
_cell.angle_beta   90.00
_cell.angle_gamma   90.00
#
_symmetry.space_group_name_H-M   'P 1'
#
loop_
_entity.id
_entity.type
_entity.pdbx_description
1 polymer ?
#
loop_
_entity_poly.entity_id
_entity_poly.type
_entity_poly.pdbx_seq_one_letter_code
_entity_poly.pdbx_strand_id
1 'polypeptide(L)'
;MSAPARLAVGVVVERRKAASQWIDYVWQTVSVLPGRPEAEPWTVLSQEADRTIFYAGTATIELYPTDTTNYRDNLASGRPSLWVALRPIEADPPYKLFAVTVDPAEGEAFTEAGTDLIEMVPMPELIREAVAAFVAEHHVERQFFKRKRDRANTEAMARRVPGREEDRK
;
A
#
# COMPACT_ATOMS: atom_id res chain seq x y z
N MET A 1 -15.96 7.23 -16.27
CA MET A 1 -15.04 7.11 -15.12
C MET A 1 -15.11 5.74 -14.49
N SER A 2 -13.98 5.07 -14.39
CA SER A 2 -13.93 3.77 -13.75
C SER A 2 -14.01 3.91 -12.23
N ALA A 3 -14.83 3.11 -11.60
CA ALA A 3 -14.84 3.00 -10.15
C ALA A 3 -13.52 2.37 -9.67
N PRO A 4 -13.06 2.68 -8.46
CA PRO A 4 -11.92 1.96 -7.89
C PRO A 4 -12.25 0.49 -7.73
N ALA A 5 -11.26 -0.37 -7.93
CA ALA A 5 -11.39 -1.78 -7.63
C ALA A 5 -11.08 -2.04 -6.15
N ARG A 6 -11.72 -3.04 -5.58
CA ARG A 6 -11.57 -3.39 -4.16
C ARG A 6 -11.23 -4.86 -4.01
N LEU A 7 -10.20 -5.14 -3.22
CA LEU A 7 -9.74 -6.50 -2.95
C LEU A 7 -9.79 -6.74 -1.44
N ALA A 8 -10.59 -7.70 -1.01
CA ALA A 8 -10.63 -8.08 0.40
C ALA A 8 -9.42 -8.94 0.75
N VAL A 9 -8.78 -8.66 1.88
CA VAL A 9 -7.63 -9.41 2.36
C VAL A 9 -7.73 -9.64 3.87
N GLY A 10 -7.17 -10.74 4.34
CA GLY A 10 -6.99 -11.01 5.75
C GLY A 10 -5.54 -10.79 6.14
N VAL A 11 -5.30 -10.36 7.38
CA VAL A 11 -3.94 -10.07 7.86
C VAL A 11 -3.60 -11.01 9.01
N VAL A 12 -2.41 -11.60 8.93
CA VAL A 12 -1.88 -12.52 9.94
C VAL A 12 -0.73 -11.84 10.66
N VAL A 13 -0.80 -11.81 11.99
CA VAL A 13 0.15 -11.11 12.85
C VAL A 13 0.73 -12.09 13.85
N GLU A 14 2.03 -11.97 14.10
CA GLU A 14 2.74 -12.74 15.11
C GLU A 14 3.01 -11.88 16.34
N ARG A 15 2.79 -12.47 17.51
CA ARG A 15 3.28 -11.94 18.76
C ARG A 15 4.35 -12.90 19.28
N ARG A 16 5.54 -12.39 19.51
CA ARG A 16 6.65 -13.18 20.03
C ARG A 16 7.10 -12.60 21.36
N LYS A 17 7.38 -13.47 22.32
CA LYS A 17 7.90 -13.03 23.61
C LYS A 17 9.27 -12.38 23.41
N ALA A 18 9.42 -11.17 23.93
CA ALA A 18 10.67 -10.42 23.77
C ALA A 18 11.75 -10.94 24.74
N ALA A 19 13.01 -10.86 24.30
CA ALA A 19 14.15 -11.16 25.14
C ALA A 19 14.47 -10.00 26.10
N SER A 20 13.87 -8.83 25.91
CA SER A 20 14.11 -7.62 26.68
C SER A 20 13.27 -7.61 27.95
N GLN A 21 13.83 -7.10 29.05
CA GLN A 21 13.07 -6.89 30.27
C GLN A 21 12.17 -5.65 30.24
N TRP A 22 12.32 -4.81 29.20
CA TRP A 22 11.54 -3.58 29.07
C TRP A 22 10.32 -3.72 28.18
N ILE A 23 10.29 -4.74 27.32
CA ILE A 23 9.20 -5.00 26.37
C ILE A 23 8.74 -6.44 26.57
N ASP A 24 7.46 -6.65 26.78
CA ASP A 24 6.92 -8.00 26.98
C ASP A 24 6.86 -8.80 25.69
N TYR A 25 6.45 -8.16 24.60
CA TYR A 25 6.23 -8.81 23.30
C TYR A 25 6.73 -7.97 22.13
N VAL A 26 7.12 -8.68 21.08
CA VAL A 26 7.39 -8.07 19.77
C VAL A 26 6.28 -8.51 18.83
N TRP A 27 5.70 -7.55 18.11
CA TRP A 27 4.61 -7.78 17.19
C TRP A 27 5.11 -7.58 15.77
N GLN A 28 4.69 -8.47 14.86
CA GLN A 28 5.12 -8.42 13.48
C GLN A 28 4.02 -8.95 12.58
N THR A 29 3.77 -8.27 11.45
CA THR A 29 2.89 -8.80 10.42
C THR A 29 3.61 -9.91 9.68
N VAL A 30 2.99 -11.06 9.58
CA VAL A 30 3.59 -12.25 8.97
C VAL A 30 3.20 -12.37 7.51
N SER A 31 1.91 -12.20 7.22
CA SER A 31 1.41 -12.40 5.86
C SER A 31 0.05 -11.74 5.67
N VAL A 32 -0.31 -11.59 4.41
CA VAL A 32 -1.64 -11.17 3.99
C VAL A 32 -2.24 -12.30 3.18
N LEU A 33 -3.49 -12.62 3.45
CA LEU A 33 -4.21 -13.70 2.78
C LEU A 33 -5.23 -13.10 1.82
N PRO A 34 -5.33 -13.58 0.58
CA PRO A 34 -6.40 -13.12 -0.31
C PRO A 34 -7.76 -13.58 0.21
N GLY A 35 -8.77 -12.72 0.06
CA GLY A 35 -10.12 -13.05 0.45
C GLY A 35 -10.47 -12.59 1.85
N ARG A 36 -11.65 -13.01 2.27
CA ARG A 36 -12.20 -12.64 3.58
C ARG A 36 -12.47 -13.90 4.40
N PRO A 37 -11.51 -14.37 5.19
CA PRO A 37 -11.75 -15.51 6.08
C PRO A 37 -12.88 -15.22 7.07
N GLU A 38 -13.66 -16.23 7.40
CA GLU A 38 -14.71 -16.13 8.42
C GLU A 38 -14.10 -16.32 9.79
N ALA A 39 -13.55 -15.26 10.33
CA ALA A 39 -12.98 -15.27 11.69
C ALA A 39 -13.08 -13.86 12.27
N GLU A 40 -13.27 -13.80 13.56
CA GLU A 40 -13.27 -12.52 14.27
C GLU A 40 -11.84 -11.96 14.34
N PRO A 41 -11.69 -10.63 14.37
CA PRO A 41 -10.36 -10.04 14.57
C PRO A 41 -9.70 -10.58 15.84
N TRP A 42 -8.40 -10.84 15.74
CA TRP A 42 -7.56 -11.34 16.82
C TRP A 42 -7.86 -12.76 17.28
N THR A 43 -8.47 -13.55 16.39
CA THR A 43 -8.59 -14.99 16.62
C THR A 43 -7.21 -15.63 16.61
N VAL A 44 -6.92 -16.46 17.61
CA VAL A 44 -5.66 -17.19 17.69
C VAL A 44 -5.67 -18.32 16.65
N LEU A 45 -4.70 -18.31 15.76
CA LEU A 45 -4.55 -19.34 14.72
C LEU A 45 -3.60 -20.44 15.15
N SER A 46 -2.58 -20.09 15.94
CA SER A 46 -1.56 -21.02 16.40
C SER A 46 -0.91 -20.48 17.66
N GLN A 47 -0.53 -21.36 18.57
CA GLN A 47 0.13 -20.95 19.81
C GLN A 47 1.24 -21.94 20.16
N GLU A 48 2.45 -21.42 20.30
CA GLU A 48 3.63 -22.12 20.76
C GLU A 48 4.13 -21.42 22.04
N ALA A 49 5.14 -21.96 22.69
CA ALA A 49 5.61 -21.46 23.99
C ALA A 49 5.92 -19.95 23.97
N ASP A 50 6.62 -19.47 22.97
CA ASP A 50 7.06 -18.07 22.88
C ASP A 50 6.41 -17.29 21.75
N ARG A 51 5.48 -17.89 21.02
CA ARG A 51 4.96 -17.34 19.78
C ARG A 51 3.47 -17.62 19.63
N THR A 52 2.72 -16.57 19.34
CA THR A 52 1.28 -16.68 19.05
C THR A 52 1.01 -16.06 17.70
N ILE A 53 0.25 -16.75 16.85
CA ILE A 53 -0.17 -16.27 15.55
C ILE A 53 -1.64 -15.93 15.61
N PHE A 54 -1.98 -14.70 15.20
CA PHE A 54 -3.34 -14.20 15.21
C PHE A 54 -3.82 -13.90 13.80
N TYR A 55 -5.11 -14.03 13.62
CA TYR A 55 -5.80 -13.40 12.52
C TYR A 55 -6.18 -11.99 12.97
N ALA A 56 -5.51 -10.97 12.49
CA ALA A 56 -5.70 -9.59 12.97
C ALA A 56 -6.99 -8.95 12.47
N GLY A 57 -7.52 -9.42 11.35
CA GLY A 57 -8.74 -8.89 10.79
C GLY A 57 -8.71 -8.84 9.28
N THR A 58 -9.78 -8.28 8.72
CA THR A 58 -9.96 -8.11 7.28
C THR A 58 -9.80 -6.64 6.92
N ALA A 59 -9.10 -6.37 5.82
CA ALA A 59 -8.98 -5.04 5.25
C ALA A 59 -9.36 -5.08 3.78
N THR A 60 -9.57 -3.92 3.19
CA THR A 60 -9.84 -3.79 1.77
C THR A 60 -8.72 -2.98 1.11
N ILE A 61 -8.08 -3.57 0.12
CA ILE A 61 -7.13 -2.86 -0.72
C ILE A 61 -7.93 -2.15 -1.79
N GLU A 62 -7.78 -0.84 -1.90
CA GLU A 62 -8.45 -0.06 -2.93
C GLU A 62 -7.45 0.30 -4.04
N LEU A 63 -7.85 0.07 -5.30
CA LEU A 63 -7.05 0.37 -6.47
C LEU A 63 -7.72 1.50 -7.25
N TYR A 64 -6.96 2.58 -7.46
CA TYR A 64 -7.46 3.78 -8.16
C TYR A 64 -6.79 3.93 -9.53
N PRO A 65 -7.54 4.26 -10.58
CA PRO A 65 -6.96 4.48 -11.91
C PRO A 65 -5.88 5.58 -11.92
N THR A 66 -5.95 6.53 -10.99
CA THR A 66 -5.01 7.63 -10.89
C THR A 66 -3.63 7.22 -10.36
N ASP A 67 -3.52 6.06 -9.73
CA ASP A 67 -2.30 5.63 -9.04
C ASP A 67 -1.62 4.43 -9.68
N THR A 68 -1.98 4.10 -10.92
CA THR A 68 -1.45 2.92 -11.63
C THR A 68 0.06 2.93 -11.83
N THR A 69 0.67 4.12 -11.94
CA THR A 69 2.12 4.22 -12.03
C THR A 69 2.79 3.64 -10.78
N ASN A 70 2.26 3.96 -9.61
CA ASN A 70 2.80 3.46 -8.34
C ASN A 70 2.63 1.94 -8.21
N TYR A 71 1.50 1.42 -8.64
CA TYR A 71 1.25 -0.03 -8.62
C TYR A 71 2.20 -0.76 -9.57
N ARG A 72 2.39 -0.22 -10.77
CA ARG A 72 3.31 -0.78 -11.75
C ARG A 72 4.74 -0.83 -11.21
N ASP A 73 5.18 0.23 -10.56
CA ASP A 73 6.53 0.29 -9.98
C ASP A 73 6.70 -0.77 -8.90
N ASN A 74 5.69 -0.98 -8.07
CA ASN A 74 5.71 -2.04 -7.06
C ASN A 74 5.83 -3.42 -7.72
N LEU A 75 5.00 -3.69 -8.73
CA LEU A 75 5.04 -4.98 -9.44
C LEU A 75 6.39 -5.23 -10.11
N ALA A 76 7.04 -4.19 -10.60
CA ALA A 76 8.33 -4.28 -11.31
C ALA A 76 9.54 -4.28 -10.38
N SER A 77 9.35 -4.11 -9.09
CA SER A 77 10.44 -3.95 -8.12
C SER A 77 11.29 -5.20 -7.87
N GLY A 78 10.86 -6.36 -8.34
CA GLY A 78 11.49 -7.65 -8.05
C GLY A 78 10.96 -8.31 -6.78
N ARG A 79 10.33 -7.54 -5.90
CA ARG A 79 9.70 -8.03 -4.67
C ARG A 79 8.37 -7.30 -4.45
N PRO A 80 7.34 -7.60 -5.25
CA PRO A 80 6.05 -6.98 -5.03
C PRO A 80 5.58 -7.17 -3.59
N SER A 81 5.20 -6.08 -2.96
CA SER A 81 4.91 -6.06 -1.53
C SER A 81 3.60 -5.35 -1.22
N LEU A 82 3.08 -5.63 -0.03
CA LEU A 82 1.96 -4.91 0.56
C LEU A 82 2.46 -4.23 1.83
N TRP A 83 1.94 -3.05 2.11
CA TRP A 83 2.22 -2.34 3.37
C TRP A 83 1.02 -2.52 4.27
N VAL A 84 1.26 -3.02 5.48
CA VAL A 84 0.23 -3.26 6.49
C VAL A 84 0.45 -2.29 7.64
N ALA A 85 -0.60 -1.56 8.00
CA ALA A 85 -0.57 -0.62 9.10
C ALA A 85 -1.42 -1.15 10.26
N LEU A 86 -0.78 -1.33 11.41
CA LEU A 86 -1.43 -1.67 12.67
C LEU A 86 -1.38 -0.44 13.56
N ARG A 87 -2.52 -0.02 14.05
CA ARG A 87 -2.62 1.19 14.89
C ARG A 87 -2.70 0.81 16.36
N PRO A 88 -1.84 1.39 17.22
CA PRO A 88 -1.91 1.13 18.67
C PRO A 88 -3.25 1.57 19.26
N ILE A 89 -3.82 0.73 20.09
CA ILE A 89 -5.04 1.03 20.84
C ILE A 89 -4.89 0.54 22.28
N GLU A 90 -5.72 1.04 23.17
CA GLU A 90 -5.77 0.58 24.55
C GLU A 90 -6.67 -0.65 24.66
N ALA A 91 -6.13 -1.81 24.30
CA ALA A 91 -6.83 -3.08 24.32
C ALA A 91 -5.81 -4.21 24.37
N ASP A 92 -6.28 -5.44 24.41
CA ASP A 92 -5.45 -6.64 24.33
C ASP A 92 -6.07 -7.59 23.30
N PRO A 93 -5.41 -7.81 22.15
CA PRO A 93 -4.11 -7.24 21.71
C PRO A 93 -4.12 -5.72 21.53
N PRO A 94 -2.95 -5.05 21.69
CA PRO A 94 -2.88 -3.59 21.71
C PRO A 94 -2.84 -2.93 20.33
N TYR A 95 -3.38 -3.55 19.34
CA TYR A 95 -3.40 -3.06 17.97
C TYR A 95 -4.74 -3.28 17.30
N LYS A 96 -5.03 -2.41 16.37
CA LYS A 96 -6.15 -2.54 15.44
C LYS A 96 -5.60 -2.50 14.03
N LEU A 97 -6.07 -3.38 13.16
CA LEU A 97 -5.72 -3.31 11.75
C LEU A 97 -6.30 -2.03 11.16
N PHE A 98 -5.43 -1.15 10.68
CA PHE A 98 -5.84 0.14 10.14
C PHE A 98 -6.01 0.10 8.63
N ALA A 99 -5.01 -0.42 7.90
CA ALA A 99 -5.05 -0.40 6.44
C ALA A 99 -4.04 -1.38 5.84
N VAL A 100 -4.32 -1.79 4.61
CA VAL A 100 -3.38 -2.52 3.77
C VAL A 100 -3.36 -1.80 2.42
N THR A 101 -2.19 -1.49 1.90
CA THR A 101 -2.07 -0.82 0.62
C THR A 101 -1.04 -1.49 -0.28
N VAL A 102 -1.27 -1.38 -1.58
CA VAL A 102 -0.34 -1.81 -2.63
C VAL A 102 0.47 -0.63 -3.17
N ASP A 103 0.13 0.58 -2.78
CA ASP A 103 0.77 1.81 -3.23
C ASP A 103 1.97 2.14 -2.35
N PRO A 104 3.21 2.10 -2.90
CA PRO A 104 4.40 2.42 -2.11
C PRO A 104 4.38 3.83 -1.52
N ALA A 105 3.83 4.80 -2.23
CA ALA A 105 3.72 6.17 -1.73
C ALA A 105 2.81 6.26 -0.51
N GLU A 106 1.69 5.53 -0.53
CA GLU A 106 0.79 5.47 0.61
C GLU A 106 1.44 4.75 1.79
N GLY A 107 2.18 3.67 1.50
CA GLY A 107 2.94 2.96 2.52
C GLY A 107 3.97 3.85 3.23
N GLU A 108 4.67 4.68 2.49
CA GLU A 108 5.61 5.65 3.06
C GLU A 108 4.89 6.70 3.90
N ALA A 109 3.73 7.17 3.43
CA ALA A 109 2.93 8.14 4.16
C ALA A 109 2.47 7.60 5.52
N PHE A 110 2.13 6.31 5.60
CA PHE A 110 1.79 5.68 6.88
C PHE A 110 2.97 5.75 7.84
N THR A 111 4.18 5.51 7.35
CA THR A 111 5.39 5.54 8.17
C THR A 111 5.65 6.95 8.72
N GLU A 112 5.41 7.97 7.93
CA GLU A 112 5.61 9.36 8.33
C GLU A 112 4.63 9.82 9.42
N ALA A 113 3.47 9.21 9.50
CA ALA A 113 2.50 9.52 10.54
C ALA A 113 2.98 9.17 11.96
N GLY A 114 3.94 8.25 12.07
CA GLY A 114 4.78 8.10 13.26
C GLY A 114 4.30 7.21 14.40
N THR A 115 3.05 6.84 14.46
CA THR A 115 2.53 6.05 15.59
C THR A 115 2.16 4.62 15.23
N ASP A 116 1.88 4.35 13.97
CA ASP A 116 1.45 3.02 13.53
C ASP A 116 2.64 2.09 13.33
N LEU A 117 2.40 0.79 13.54
CA LEU A 117 3.37 -0.24 13.20
C LEU A 117 3.16 -0.58 11.72
N ILE A 118 4.12 -0.20 10.88
CA ILE A 118 4.04 -0.38 9.44
C ILE A 118 5.04 -1.43 9.01
N GLU A 119 4.57 -2.43 8.27
CA GLU A 119 5.45 -3.48 7.78
C GLU A 119 5.12 -3.85 6.34
N MET A 120 6.17 -4.19 5.60
CA MET A 120 6.05 -4.70 4.24
C MET A 120 6.00 -6.22 4.30
N VAL A 121 5.06 -6.80 3.57
CA VAL A 121 4.98 -8.26 3.44
C VAL A 121 4.87 -8.61 1.95
N PRO A 122 5.29 -9.83 1.56
CA PRO A 122 5.19 -10.24 0.17
C PRO A 122 3.75 -10.20 -0.32
N MET A 123 3.57 -9.75 -1.55
CA MET A 123 2.26 -9.71 -2.18
C MET A 123 1.85 -11.12 -2.60
N PRO A 124 0.71 -11.65 -2.14
CA PRO A 124 0.23 -12.95 -2.58
C PRO A 124 -0.02 -12.96 -4.09
N GLU A 125 0.16 -14.11 -4.72
CA GLU A 125 0.04 -14.25 -6.17
C GLU A 125 -1.33 -13.81 -6.71
N LEU A 126 -2.41 -14.16 -6.03
CA LEU A 126 -3.74 -13.74 -6.47
C LEU A 126 -3.92 -12.22 -6.43
N ILE A 127 -3.33 -11.57 -5.44
CA ILE A 127 -3.36 -10.11 -5.35
C ILE A 127 -2.49 -9.51 -6.46
N ARG A 128 -1.31 -10.06 -6.70
CA ARG A 128 -0.42 -9.62 -7.77
C ARG A 128 -1.11 -9.68 -9.13
N GLU A 129 -1.80 -10.78 -9.42
CA GLU A 129 -2.54 -10.94 -10.66
C GLU A 129 -3.64 -9.90 -10.81
N ALA A 130 -4.39 -9.65 -9.73
CA ALA A 130 -5.46 -8.66 -9.75
C ALA A 130 -4.93 -7.25 -9.96
N VAL A 131 -3.84 -6.89 -9.30
CA VAL A 131 -3.20 -5.58 -9.46
C VAL A 131 -2.64 -5.43 -10.87
N ALA A 132 -1.99 -6.45 -11.40
CA ALA A 132 -1.44 -6.43 -12.75
C ALA A 132 -2.55 -6.23 -13.80
N ALA A 133 -3.68 -6.90 -13.65
CA ALA A 133 -4.82 -6.75 -14.53
C ALA A 133 -5.38 -5.33 -14.49
N PHE A 134 -5.48 -4.76 -13.30
CA PHE A 134 -5.95 -3.37 -13.12
C PHE A 134 -5.00 -2.38 -13.79
N VAL A 135 -3.70 -2.55 -13.62
CA VAL A 135 -2.69 -1.69 -14.25
C VAL A 135 -2.76 -1.79 -15.77
N ALA A 136 -2.88 -3.01 -16.30
CA ALA A 136 -2.98 -3.22 -17.75
C ALA A 136 -4.19 -2.51 -18.35
N GLU A 137 -5.30 -2.48 -17.63
CA GLU A 137 -6.53 -1.84 -18.09
C GLU A 137 -6.45 -0.31 -18.05
N HIS A 138 -5.85 0.27 -17.01
CA HIS A 138 -5.96 1.72 -16.75
C HIS A 138 -4.72 2.54 -17.02
N HIS A 139 -3.54 1.96 -16.98
CA HIS A 139 -2.28 2.71 -17.04
C HIS A 139 -2.04 3.40 -18.39
N VAL A 140 -2.35 2.75 -19.48
CA VAL A 140 -2.05 3.24 -20.84
C VAL A 140 -2.76 4.57 -21.14
N GLU A 141 -4.02 4.70 -20.76
CA GLU A 141 -4.81 5.93 -20.99
C GLU A 141 -4.20 7.14 -20.31
N ARG A 142 -3.80 6.97 -19.06
CA ARG A 142 -3.24 8.05 -18.27
C ARG A 142 -1.90 8.55 -18.79
N GLN A 143 -1.04 7.66 -19.23
CA GLN A 143 0.26 7.99 -19.79
C GLN A 143 0.15 8.82 -21.06
N PHE A 144 -0.82 8.52 -21.91
CA PHE A 144 -1.09 9.24 -23.15
C PHE A 144 -1.48 10.71 -22.88
N PHE A 145 -2.38 10.96 -21.97
CA PHE A 145 -2.81 12.32 -21.59
C PHE A 145 -1.66 13.16 -21.04
N LYS A 146 -0.85 12.59 -20.22
CA LYS A 146 0.28 13.28 -19.61
C LYS A 146 1.27 13.81 -20.62
N ARG A 147 1.61 13.02 -21.63
CA ARG A 147 2.53 13.42 -22.71
C ARG A 147 2.00 14.60 -23.51
N LYS A 148 0.73 14.62 -23.79
CA LYS A 148 0.10 15.67 -24.57
C LYS A 148 0.15 17.02 -23.86
N ARG A 149 -0.07 17.04 -22.56
CA ARG A 149 0.01 18.25 -21.74
C ARG A 149 1.42 18.84 -21.69
N ASP A 150 2.40 18.00 -21.49
CA ASP A 150 3.79 18.44 -21.37
C ASP A 150 4.27 19.11 -22.66
N ARG A 151 3.92 18.58 -23.81
CA ARG A 151 4.28 19.17 -25.10
C ARG A 151 3.68 20.57 -25.28
N ALA A 152 2.43 20.73 -24.94
CA ALA A 152 1.74 22.00 -25.08
C ALA A 152 2.39 23.09 -24.24
N ASN A 153 2.74 22.78 -23.00
CA ASN A 153 3.38 23.73 -22.10
C ASN A 153 4.77 24.15 -22.55
N THR A 154 5.56 23.21 -23.03
CA THR A 154 6.92 23.46 -23.50
C THR A 154 6.95 24.41 -24.69
N GLU A 155 6.07 24.22 -25.66
CA GLU A 155 5.98 25.06 -26.84
C GLU A 155 5.53 26.47 -26.48
N ALA A 156 4.55 26.61 -25.59
CA ALA A 156 4.07 27.91 -25.17
C ALA A 156 5.14 28.73 -24.45
N MET A 157 5.94 28.11 -23.62
CA MET A 157 7.04 28.78 -22.94
C MET A 157 8.17 29.19 -23.86
N ALA A 158 8.50 28.36 -24.84
CA ALA A 158 9.55 28.63 -25.81
C ALA A 158 9.22 29.82 -26.69
N ARG A 159 7.96 30.02 -27.01
CA ARG A 159 7.51 31.12 -27.89
C ARG A 159 7.46 32.48 -27.19
N ARG A 160 7.32 32.50 -25.90
CA ARG A 160 7.19 33.75 -25.12
C ARG A 160 8.50 34.52 -25.01
N VAL A 161 9.60 33.82 -24.88
CA VAL A 161 10.90 34.43 -24.65
C VAL A 161 11.38 35.30 -25.82
N PRO A 162 11.31 34.88 -27.10
CA PRO A 162 11.74 35.74 -28.21
C PRO A 162 10.88 36.98 -28.41
N GLY A 163 9.58 36.88 -28.11
CA GLY A 163 8.68 38.01 -28.33
C GLY A 163 8.88 39.18 -27.37
N ARG A 164 9.44 38.94 -26.24
CA ARG A 164 9.70 39.99 -25.23
C ARG A 164 10.86 40.90 -25.62
N GLU A 165 11.83 40.38 -26.28
CA GLU A 165 13.02 41.16 -26.63
C GLU A 165 12.75 42.16 -27.74
N GLU A 166 11.85 41.85 -28.65
CA GLU A 166 11.49 42.71 -29.75
C GLU A 166 10.68 43.95 -29.31
N ASP A 167 9.88 43.79 -28.28
CA ASP A 167 9.02 44.86 -27.77
C ASP A 167 9.78 45.98 -27.05
N ARG A 168 11.03 45.75 -26.75
CA ARG A 168 11.84 46.74 -26.03
C ARG A 168 12.57 47.73 -26.90
N LYS A 169 12.53 47.50 -28.15
CA LYS A 169 13.12 48.43 -29.10
C LYS A 169 12.06 49.36 -29.68
#